data_c63fd51276136d0f962330c825e57e2a
#
_entry.id   c63fd51276136d0f962330c825e57e2a
#
_cell.length_a   1.000
_cell.length_b   1.000
_cell.length_c   1.000
_cell.angle_alpha   90.00
_cell.angle_beta   90.00
_cell.angle_gamma   90.00
#
_symmetry.space_group_name_H-M   'P 1'
#
loop_
_entity.id
_entity.type
_entity.pdbx_description
1 polymer ?
#
loop_
_entity_poly.entity_id
_entity_poly.type
_entity_poly.pdbx_seq_one_letter_code
_entity_poly.pdbx_strand_id
1 'polypeptide(L)'
;MKKLNITFCSFPDFAGNAKALYEYMVKTYNDNMNYTWIVYNEATVEILKKKGINSILIGTDEFKKYIPKTNVFFTTQGNLDGDKLKAKNSIYIELWHGVGPKPIGFAQENPSKDDIRGYENIGEVVDYFIVPSDFWKTIWGATFKVEYSRIKSLGMPIFDYFKNSDGKYNLSKILNRDLSKYK
;
A
#
# COMPACT_ATOMS: atom_id res chain seq x y z
N MET A 1 5.40 -14.00 23.57
CA MET A 1 5.76 -14.18 22.15
C MET A 1 6.34 -12.87 21.62
N LYS A 2 7.32 -12.92 20.70
CA LYS A 2 7.87 -11.71 20.06
C LYS A 2 6.81 -11.12 19.12
N LYS A 3 6.51 -9.81 19.25
CA LYS A 3 5.58 -9.13 18.35
C LYS A 3 6.11 -9.10 16.91
N LEU A 4 5.21 -9.22 15.93
CA LEU A 4 5.56 -9.06 14.52
C LEU A 4 5.71 -7.58 14.16
N ASN A 5 6.72 -7.26 13.38
CA ASN A 5 6.92 -5.92 12.80
C ASN A 5 6.21 -5.85 11.46
N ILE A 6 5.15 -5.08 11.41
CA ILE A 6 4.34 -4.83 10.21
C ILE A 6 4.69 -3.43 9.68
N THR A 7 5.10 -3.37 8.44
CA THR A 7 5.52 -2.14 7.78
C THR A 7 4.54 -1.77 6.68
N PHE A 8 4.18 -0.51 6.60
CA PHE A 8 3.31 0.05 5.57
C PHE A 8 4.03 1.13 4.77
N CYS A 9 3.73 1.21 3.49
CA CYS A 9 4.12 2.31 2.64
C CYS A 9 3.06 2.59 1.58
N SER A 10 2.84 3.85 1.25
CA SER A 10 1.92 4.24 0.18
C SER A 10 2.37 5.53 -0.50
N PHE A 11 1.86 5.75 -1.71
CA PHE A 11 1.94 7.03 -2.39
C PHE A 11 0.53 7.47 -2.86
N PRO A 12 0.05 8.65 -2.44
CA PRO A 12 0.65 9.56 -1.45
C PRO A 12 0.89 8.91 -0.09
N ASP A 13 1.76 9.50 0.72
CA ASP A 13 2.04 9.03 2.07
C ASP A 13 0.78 8.89 2.91
N PHE A 14 0.69 7.81 3.68
CA PHE A 14 -0.40 7.53 4.63
C PHE A 14 -1.78 7.60 3.98
N ALA A 15 -1.98 6.92 2.84
CA ALA A 15 -3.20 6.98 2.05
C ALA A 15 -3.64 5.62 1.48
N GLY A 16 -4.79 5.61 0.83
CA GLY A 16 -5.30 4.52 0.01
C GLY A 16 -5.49 3.19 0.74
N ASN A 17 -5.24 2.10 0.04
CA ASN A 17 -5.42 0.74 0.54
C ASN A 17 -4.56 0.42 1.76
N ALA A 18 -3.32 0.90 1.78
CA ALA A 18 -2.41 0.67 2.91
C ALA A 18 -2.93 1.33 4.19
N LYS A 19 -3.45 2.56 4.09
CA LYS A 19 -4.03 3.24 5.25
C LYS A 19 -5.30 2.54 5.74
N ALA A 20 -6.19 2.16 4.84
CA ALA A 20 -7.42 1.44 5.20
C ALA A 20 -7.11 0.14 5.95
N LEU A 21 -6.16 -0.64 5.43
CA LEU A 21 -5.73 -1.88 6.07
C LEU A 21 -5.05 -1.61 7.42
N TYR A 22 -4.17 -0.62 7.51
CA TYR A 22 -3.51 -0.23 8.75
C TYR A 22 -4.52 0.12 9.86
N GLU A 23 -5.51 0.97 9.56
CA GLU A 23 -6.51 1.38 10.53
C GLU A 23 -7.36 0.20 11.02
N TYR A 24 -7.71 -0.73 10.12
CA TYR A 24 -8.37 -1.97 10.48
C TYR A 24 -7.49 -2.85 11.38
N MET A 25 -6.23 -3.05 11.00
CA MET A 25 -5.31 -3.92 11.75
C MET A 25 -4.98 -3.37 13.14
N VAL A 26 -4.77 -2.07 13.27
CA VAL A 26 -4.55 -1.42 14.57
C VAL A 26 -5.76 -1.60 15.48
N LYS A 27 -6.97 -1.43 14.95
CA LYS A 27 -8.21 -1.63 15.70
C LYS A 27 -8.41 -3.08 16.16
N THR A 28 -8.00 -4.05 15.32
CA THR A 28 -8.33 -5.48 15.53
C THR A 28 -7.21 -6.24 16.25
N TYR A 29 -5.94 -5.88 16.01
CA TYR A 29 -4.76 -6.66 16.43
C TYR A 29 -3.72 -5.83 17.19
N ASN A 30 -4.12 -4.74 17.83
CA ASN A 30 -3.23 -3.73 18.43
C ASN A 30 -2.16 -4.32 19.38
N ASP A 31 -2.53 -5.31 20.18
CA ASP A 31 -1.63 -5.81 21.24
C ASP A 31 -0.55 -6.79 20.76
N ASN A 32 -0.70 -7.32 19.54
CA ASN A 32 0.14 -8.40 19.04
C ASN A 32 1.15 -8.00 17.98
N MET A 33 1.12 -6.76 17.49
CA MET A 33 1.94 -6.30 16.37
C MET A 33 2.56 -4.93 16.65
N ASN A 34 3.72 -4.68 16.05
CA ASN A 34 4.34 -3.37 15.97
C ASN A 34 4.11 -2.83 14.56
N TYR A 35 3.52 -1.66 14.46
CA TYR A 35 3.20 -1.02 13.18
C TYR A 35 4.14 0.14 12.93
N THR A 36 4.69 0.24 11.72
CA THR A 36 5.57 1.33 11.30
C THR A 36 5.26 1.73 9.86
N TRP A 37 5.20 3.03 9.60
CA TRP A 37 5.04 3.58 8.27
C TRP A 37 6.38 4.02 7.70
N ILE A 38 6.66 3.66 6.45
CA ILE A 38 7.72 4.28 5.66
C ILE A 38 7.06 5.38 4.84
N VAL A 39 7.59 6.58 4.91
CA VAL A 39 7.07 7.77 4.25
C VAL A 39 8.15 8.48 3.44
N TYR A 40 7.72 9.19 2.40
CA TYR A 40 8.62 9.93 1.50
C TYR A 40 8.84 11.37 1.93
N ASN A 41 7.88 11.93 2.69
CA ASN A 41 7.89 13.35 3.02
C ASN A 41 8.13 13.54 4.52
N GLU A 42 9.14 14.37 4.85
CA GLU A 42 9.47 14.71 6.23
C GLU A 42 8.31 15.37 6.99
N ALA A 43 7.51 16.21 6.31
CA ALA A 43 6.32 16.79 6.91
C ALA A 43 5.30 15.71 7.34
N THR A 44 5.22 14.59 6.62
CA THR A 44 4.36 13.47 7.00
C THR A 44 4.86 12.78 8.27
N VAL A 45 6.17 12.66 8.48
CA VAL A 45 6.73 12.14 9.74
C VAL A 45 6.21 12.95 10.93
N GLU A 46 6.27 14.28 10.86
CA GLU A 46 5.81 15.16 11.92
C GLU A 46 4.29 15.06 12.16
N ILE A 47 3.51 14.94 11.10
CA ILE A 47 2.05 14.75 11.20
C ILE A 47 1.71 13.43 11.88
N LEU A 48 2.37 12.34 11.50
CA LEU A 48 2.12 11.00 12.05
C LEU A 48 2.59 10.92 13.51
N LYS A 49 3.72 11.52 13.83
CA LYS A 49 4.23 11.63 15.21
C LYS A 49 3.22 12.29 16.14
N LYS A 50 2.60 13.41 15.71
CA LYS A 50 1.54 14.09 16.49
C LYS A 50 0.31 13.21 16.71
N LYS A 51 0.09 12.21 15.86
CA LYS A 51 -1.00 11.21 15.97
C LYS A 51 -0.59 9.97 16.76
N GLY A 52 0.64 9.90 17.28
CA GLY A 52 1.17 8.71 17.95
C GLY A 52 1.43 7.53 17.00
N ILE A 53 1.58 7.79 15.71
CA ILE A 53 1.83 6.78 14.69
C ILE A 53 3.33 6.72 14.40
N ASN A 54 3.93 5.55 14.57
CA ASN A 54 5.34 5.36 14.29
C ASN A 54 5.61 5.44 12.78
N SER A 55 6.55 6.28 12.38
CA SER A 55 6.92 6.48 10.97
C SER A 55 8.39 6.81 10.82
N ILE A 56 8.96 6.38 9.69
CA ILE A 56 10.37 6.52 9.35
C ILE A 56 10.47 7.10 7.94
N LEU A 57 11.30 8.11 7.76
CA LEU A 57 11.58 8.71 6.46
C LEU A 57 12.46 7.76 5.63
N ILE A 58 12.05 7.50 4.40
CA ILE A 58 12.80 6.68 3.45
C ILE A 58 14.21 7.25 3.21
N GLY A 59 15.19 6.37 3.00
CA GLY A 59 16.57 6.77 2.69
C GLY A 59 17.43 7.15 3.89
N THR A 60 16.86 7.33 5.10
CA THR A 60 17.61 7.66 6.31
C THR A 60 18.36 6.45 6.88
N ASP A 61 19.30 6.70 7.78
CA ASP A 61 20.00 5.60 8.48
C ASP A 61 19.06 4.81 9.40
N GLU A 62 18.03 5.45 9.94
CA GLU A 62 16.99 4.78 10.70
C GLU A 62 16.22 3.78 9.82
N PHE A 63 15.84 4.21 8.61
CA PHE A 63 15.21 3.36 7.61
C PHE A 63 16.07 2.13 7.29
N LYS A 64 17.35 2.31 6.99
CA LYS A 64 18.28 1.21 6.68
C LYS A 64 18.41 0.19 7.83
N LYS A 65 18.38 0.69 9.07
CA LYS A 65 18.45 -0.15 10.28
C LYS A 65 17.13 -0.85 10.60
N TYR A 66 16.00 -0.27 10.16
CA TYR A 66 14.66 -0.78 10.46
C TYR A 66 14.22 -1.87 9.46
N ILE A 67 14.41 -1.65 8.17
CA ILE A 67 13.92 -2.57 7.12
C ILE A 67 14.28 -4.04 7.35
N PRO A 68 15.52 -4.41 7.74
CA PRO A 68 15.85 -5.80 8.02
C PRO A 68 15.05 -6.46 9.14
N LYS A 69 14.33 -5.68 9.96
CA LYS A 69 13.50 -6.16 11.06
C LYS A 69 12.05 -6.38 10.68
N THR A 70 11.65 -5.96 9.48
CA THR A 70 10.29 -6.12 8.96
C THR A 70 9.96 -7.59 8.76
N ASN A 71 8.78 -8.02 9.26
CA ASN A 71 8.26 -9.36 9.04
C ASN A 71 7.26 -9.37 7.88
N VAL A 72 6.36 -8.38 7.82
CA VAL A 72 5.40 -8.21 6.72
C VAL A 72 5.45 -6.77 6.24
N PHE A 73 5.53 -6.58 4.92
CA PHE A 73 5.56 -5.27 4.28
C PHE A 73 4.35 -5.12 3.35
N PHE A 74 3.52 -4.11 3.60
CA PHE A 74 2.40 -3.72 2.76
C PHE A 74 2.73 -2.45 1.98
N THR A 75 2.54 -2.48 0.67
CA THR A 75 2.76 -1.33 -0.22
C THR A 75 1.62 -1.13 -1.20
N THR A 76 1.54 0.06 -1.81
CA THR A 76 0.52 0.39 -2.82
C THR A 76 1.10 0.87 -4.13
N GLN A 77 2.41 0.83 -4.32
CA GLN A 77 3.03 1.42 -5.51
C GLN A 77 4.14 0.56 -6.11
N GLY A 78 4.12 -0.73 -5.82
CA GLY A 78 5.17 -1.63 -6.27
C GLY A 78 6.46 -1.43 -5.49
N ASN A 79 7.55 -1.64 -6.17
CA ASN A 79 8.85 -1.63 -5.58
C ASN A 79 9.34 -0.21 -5.31
N LEU A 80 9.48 0.15 -4.02
CA LEU A 80 9.85 1.50 -3.60
C LEU A 80 11.30 1.89 -3.92
N ASP A 81 12.19 0.95 -4.02
CA ASP A 81 13.62 1.19 -4.25
C ASP A 81 14.30 -0.10 -4.73
N GLY A 82 13.57 -0.89 -5.48
CA GLY A 82 14.03 -2.19 -5.93
C GLY A 82 14.13 -3.18 -4.76
N ASP A 83 14.92 -4.19 -4.96
CA ASP A 83 15.17 -5.29 -4.03
C ASP A 83 15.70 -4.85 -2.66
N LYS A 84 16.09 -3.58 -2.54
CA LYS A 84 16.69 -3.03 -1.31
C LYS A 84 15.74 -2.97 -0.13
N LEU A 85 14.42 -3.04 -0.38
CA LEU A 85 13.41 -2.96 0.67
C LEU A 85 12.96 -4.32 1.20
N LYS A 86 13.17 -5.39 0.45
CA LYS A 86 12.80 -6.72 0.92
C LYS A 86 13.81 -7.24 1.94
N ALA A 87 13.44 -7.29 3.21
CA ALA A 87 14.21 -8.04 4.19
C ALA A 87 14.19 -9.54 3.82
N LYS A 88 15.31 -10.24 3.96
CA LYS A 88 15.52 -11.63 3.51
C LYS A 88 14.41 -12.62 3.93
N ASN A 89 13.73 -12.34 5.04
CA ASN A 89 12.66 -13.20 5.61
C ASN A 89 11.34 -12.47 5.76
N SER A 90 11.12 -11.36 5.06
CA SER A 90 9.85 -10.64 5.08
C SER A 90 8.90 -11.17 4.02
N ILE A 91 7.60 -11.09 4.31
CA ILE A 91 6.53 -11.28 3.34
C ILE A 91 6.20 -9.90 2.76
N TYR A 92 6.29 -9.77 1.44
CA TYR A 92 5.98 -8.54 0.72
C TYR A 92 4.61 -8.65 0.05
N ILE A 93 3.68 -7.76 0.41
CA ILE A 93 2.29 -7.76 -0.06
C ILE A 93 1.99 -6.44 -0.77
N GLU A 94 1.72 -6.54 -2.07
CA GLU A 94 1.31 -5.42 -2.90
C GLU A 94 -0.22 -5.28 -2.86
N LEU A 95 -0.71 -4.14 -2.42
CA LEU A 95 -2.14 -3.81 -2.36
C LEU A 95 -2.60 -2.99 -3.57
N TRP A 96 -1.64 -2.43 -4.31
CA TRP A 96 -1.85 -1.46 -5.37
C TRP A 96 -2.72 -0.26 -4.93
N HIS A 97 -2.93 0.68 -5.81
CA HIS A 97 -3.61 1.94 -5.49
C HIS A 97 -4.93 2.13 -6.22
N GLY A 98 -5.34 1.16 -7.02
CA GLY A 98 -6.61 1.18 -7.75
C GLY A 98 -6.59 0.30 -8.98
N VAL A 99 -7.70 0.25 -9.66
CA VAL A 99 -7.87 -0.39 -10.97
C VAL A 99 -8.43 0.64 -11.94
N GLY A 100 -7.91 0.66 -13.15
CA GLY A 100 -8.33 1.65 -14.13
C GLY A 100 -8.05 1.20 -15.56
N PRO A 101 -8.61 1.89 -16.57
CA PRO A 101 -8.47 1.53 -17.98
C PRO A 101 -7.11 1.90 -18.57
N LYS A 102 -6.26 2.63 -17.82
CA LYS A 102 -4.96 3.05 -18.32
C LYS A 102 -4.02 1.84 -18.45
N PRO A 103 -3.44 1.60 -19.64
CA PRO A 103 -2.38 0.60 -19.78
C PRO A 103 -1.18 0.96 -18.90
N ILE A 104 -0.73 0.03 -18.08
CA ILE A 104 0.43 0.16 -17.21
C ILE A 104 1.26 -1.12 -17.27
N GLY A 105 2.48 -1.08 -16.74
CA GLY A 105 3.34 -2.24 -16.75
C GLY A 105 3.65 -2.71 -18.18
N PHE A 106 3.70 -3.99 -18.36
CA PHE A 106 3.91 -4.60 -19.68
C PHE A 106 2.75 -4.44 -20.67
N ALA A 107 1.61 -3.88 -20.22
CA ALA A 107 0.50 -3.51 -21.10
C ALA A 107 0.69 -2.15 -21.79
N GLN A 108 1.73 -1.38 -21.46
CA GLN A 108 2.06 -0.14 -22.16
C GLN A 108 2.59 -0.42 -23.57
N GLU A 109 2.25 0.44 -24.50
CA GLU A 109 2.67 0.31 -25.90
C GLU A 109 4.19 0.47 -26.09
N ASN A 110 4.80 1.42 -25.39
CA ASN A 110 6.23 1.74 -25.47
C ASN A 110 6.81 2.05 -24.09
N PRO A 111 6.95 1.06 -23.20
CA PRO A 111 7.53 1.31 -21.88
C PRO A 111 9.03 1.64 -22.01
N SER A 112 9.52 2.57 -21.22
CA SER A 112 10.96 2.83 -21.15
C SER A 112 11.71 1.65 -20.54
N LYS A 113 13.04 1.59 -20.73
CA LYS A 113 13.86 0.54 -20.10
C LYS A 113 13.79 0.57 -18.59
N ASP A 114 13.66 1.75 -17.99
CA ASP A 114 13.54 1.90 -16.54
C ASP A 114 12.17 1.44 -16.05
N ASP A 115 11.10 1.73 -16.80
CA ASP A 115 9.77 1.20 -16.54
C ASP A 115 9.77 -0.34 -16.57
N ILE A 116 10.33 -0.94 -17.63
CA ILE A 116 10.43 -2.40 -17.77
C ILE A 116 11.12 -3.00 -16.54
N ARG A 117 12.28 -2.45 -16.16
CA ARG A 117 13.02 -2.92 -14.98
C ARG A 117 12.23 -2.77 -13.69
N GLY A 118 11.50 -1.66 -13.54
CA GLY A 118 10.60 -1.45 -12.39
C GLY A 118 9.49 -2.50 -12.32
N TYR A 119 8.87 -2.83 -13.45
CA TYR A 119 7.80 -3.83 -13.50
C TYR A 119 8.30 -5.26 -13.29
N GLU A 120 9.47 -5.60 -13.81
CA GLU A 120 10.11 -6.89 -13.54
C GLU A 120 10.41 -7.05 -12.05
N ASN A 121 10.97 -6.03 -11.43
CA ASN A 121 11.22 -6.02 -9.99
C ASN A 121 9.96 -6.25 -9.15
N ILE A 122 8.81 -5.65 -9.55
CA ILE A 122 7.53 -5.92 -8.87
C ILE A 122 7.20 -7.41 -8.91
N GLY A 123 7.28 -8.02 -10.09
CA GLY A 123 7.01 -9.43 -10.30
C GLY A 123 7.93 -10.36 -9.50
N GLU A 124 9.18 -9.98 -9.31
CA GLU A 124 10.19 -10.76 -8.57
C GLU A 124 10.03 -10.63 -7.04
N VAL A 125 9.82 -9.40 -6.55
CA VAL A 125 9.88 -9.08 -5.11
C VAL A 125 8.59 -9.41 -4.38
N VAL A 126 7.43 -9.27 -5.03
CA VAL A 126 6.12 -9.44 -4.40
C VAL A 126 5.83 -10.91 -4.09
N ASP A 127 5.58 -11.24 -2.82
CA ASP A 127 5.11 -12.58 -2.43
C ASP A 127 3.61 -12.74 -2.69
N TYR A 128 2.82 -11.69 -2.44
CA TYR A 128 1.39 -11.67 -2.73
C TYR A 128 0.96 -10.33 -3.34
N PHE A 129 0.16 -10.41 -4.41
CA PHE A 129 -0.47 -9.26 -5.03
C PHE A 129 -1.99 -9.35 -4.79
N ILE A 130 -2.58 -8.33 -4.14
CA ILE A 130 -4.00 -8.32 -3.82
C ILE A 130 -4.78 -7.59 -4.91
N VAL A 131 -5.84 -8.23 -5.39
CA VAL A 131 -6.70 -7.69 -6.45
C VAL A 131 -8.17 -7.66 -6.03
N PRO A 132 -8.99 -6.78 -6.62
CA PRO A 132 -10.39 -6.64 -6.20
C PRO A 132 -11.28 -7.81 -6.59
N SER A 133 -10.95 -8.56 -7.65
CA SER A 133 -11.71 -9.71 -8.12
C SER A 133 -10.87 -10.62 -9.00
N ASP A 134 -11.37 -11.82 -9.31
CA ASP A 134 -10.68 -12.80 -10.16
C ASP A 134 -10.45 -12.30 -11.59
N PHE A 135 -11.32 -11.44 -12.09
CA PHE A 135 -11.10 -10.75 -13.38
C PHE A 135 -9.74 -10.03 -13.43
N TRP A 136 -9.36 -9.36 -12.33
CA TRP A 136 -8.10 -8.62 -12.26
C TRP A 136 -6.87 -9.50 -12.06
N LYS A 137 -7.02 -10.75 -11.64
CA LYS A 137 -5.87 -11.67 -11.48
C LYS A 137 -5.12 -11.87 -12.79
N THR A 138 -5.85 -12.14 -13.87
CA THR A 138 -5.25 -12.35 -15.19
C THR A 138 -4.60 -11.07 -15.69
N ILE A 139 -5.29 -9.94 -15.54
CA ILE A 139 -4.79 -8.64 -16.00
C ILE A 139 -3.50 -8.27 -15.27
N TRP A 140 -3.51 -8.28 -13.94
CA TRP A 140 -2.32 -7.91 -13.14
C TRP A 140 -1.19 -8.93 -13.27
N GLY A 141 -1.50 -10.21 -13.41
CA GLY A 141 -0.50 -11.24 -13.69
C GLY A 141 0.29 -10.96 -14.97
N ALA A 142 -0.39 -10.61 -16.04
CA ALA A 142 0.24 -10.22 -17.29
C ALA A 142 0.94 -8.85 -17.21
N THR A 143 0.30 -7.88 -16.52
CA THR A 143 0.79 -6.50 -16.42
C THR A 143 2.11 -6.40 -15.65
N PHE A 144 2.32 -7.19 -14.61
CA PHE A 144 3.49 -7.14 -13.74
C PHE A 144 4.33 -8.42 -13.74
N LYS A 145 4.01 -9.39 -14.62
CA LYS A 145 4.65 -10.72 -14.65
C LYS A 145 4.65 -11.42 -13.29
N VAL A 146 3.60 -11.20 -12.48
CA VAL A 146 3.41 -11.89 -11.22
C VAL A 146 2.78 -13.25 -11.48
N GLU A 147 3.36 -14.30 -10.88
CA GLU A 147 2.81 -15.65 -10.97
C GLU A 147 1.38 -15.69 -10.44
N TYR A 148 0.47 -16.35 -11.17
CA TYR A 148 -0.96 -16.40 -10.86
C TYR A 148 -1.28 -16.93 -9.45
N SER A 149 -0.50 -17.89 -8.97
CA SER A 149 -0.60 -18.46 -7.61
C SER A 149 -0.37 -17.43 -6.50
N ARG A 150 0.42 -16.38 -6.77
CA ARG A 150 0.73 -15.28 -5.86
C ARG A 150 -0.32 -14.18 -5.86
N ILE A 151 -1.21 -14.13 -6.85
CA ILE A 151 -2.27 -13.12 -6.93
C ILE A 151 -3.49 -13.61 -6.17
N LYS A 152 -3.98 -12.79 -5.20
CA LYS A 152 -5.09 -13.11 -4.33
C LYS A 152 -6.26 -12.15 -4.56
N SER A 153 -7.42 -12.72 -4.90
CA SER A 153 -8.68 -11.97 -5.07
C SER A 153 -9.37 -11.82 -3.72
N LEU A 154 -9.05 -10.75 -3.00
CA LEU A 154 -9.55 -10.50 -1.63
C LEU A 154 -10.34 -9.18 -1.50
N GLY A 155 -10.54 -8.45 -2.59
CA GLY A 155 -11.05 -7.09 -2.53
C GLY A 155 -9.93 -6.07 -2.29
N MET A 156 -10.32 -4.80 -2.21
CA MET A 156 -9.39 -3.71 -1.89
C MET A 156 -9.81 -3.08 -0.56
N PRO A 157 -8.89 -2.93 0.41
CA PRO A 157 -9.21 -2.40 1.74
C PRO A 157 -9.94 -1.05 1.73
N ILE A 158 -9.64 -0.19 0.76
CA ILE A 158 -10.28 1.13 0.65
C ILE A 158 -11.79 1.05 0.37
N PHE A 159 -12.29 -0.06 -0.18
CA PHE A 159 -13.72 -0.20 -0.47
C PHE A 159 -14.58 -0.27 0.80
N ASP A 160 -14.01 -0.68 1.93
CA ASP A 160 -14.70 -0.68 3.20
C ASP A 160 -15.05 0.74 3.70
N TYR A 161 -14.27 1.75 3.30
CA TYR A 161 -14.63 3.14 3.56
C TYR A 161 -15.90 3.57 2.84
N PHE A 162 -16.10 3.15 1.58
CA PHE A 162 -17.31 3.47 0.85
C PHE A 162 -18.56 2.87 1.48
N LYS A 163 -18.42 1.67 2.08
CA LYS A 163 -19.52 0.99 2.77
C LYS A 163 -19.84 1.64 4.12
N ASN A 164 -18.83 2.12 4.83
CA ASN A 164 -18.93 2.54 6.23
C ASN A 164 -18.86 4.06 6.43
N SER A 165 -18.69 4.86 5.37
CA SER A 165 -18.59 6.32 5.45
C SER A 165 -19.82 7.03 4.93
N ASP A 166 -20.27 8.06 5.64
CA ASP A 166 -21.20 9.04 5.07
C ASP A 166 -20.43 10.02 4.17
N GLY A 167 -20.33 9.66 2.89
CA GLY A 167 -19.63 10.47 1.90
C GLY A 167 -20.20 11.87 1.74
N LYS A 168 -21.52 12.02 1.88
CA LYS A 168 -22.22 13.31 1.80
C LYS A 168 -21.85 14.21 2.99
N TYR A 169 -21.81 13.66 4.19
CA TYR A 169 -21.38 14.37 5.39
C TYR A 169 -19.91 14.82 5.29
N ASN A 170 -19.03 13.93 4.86
CA ASN A 170 -17.62 14.24 4.69
C ASN A 170 -17.40 15.34 3.65
N LEU A 171 -18.10 15.28 2.52
CA LEU A 171 -18.02 16.28 1.47
C LEU A 171 -18.61 17.64 1.92
N SER A 172 -19.72 17.64 2.63
CA SER A 172 -20.31 18.84 3.23
C SER A 172 -19.31 19.54 4.16
N LYS A 173 -18.60 18.78 4.97
CA LYS A 173 -17.58 19.28 5.89
C LYS A 173 -16.37 19.88 5.16
N ILE A 174 -15.88 19.21 4.12
CA ILE A 174 -14.73 19.68 3.32
C ILE A 174 -15.08 20.97 2.59
N LEU A 175 -16.28 21.04 2.00
CA LEU A 175 -16.75 22.19 1.22
C LEU A 175 -17.32 23.31 2.09
N ASN A 176 -17.44 23.09 3.40
CA ASN A 176 -18.17 23.96 4.33
C ASN A 176 -19.57 24.36 3.79
N ARG A 177 -20.29 23.37 3.24
CA ARG A 177 -21.57 23.56 2.54
C ARG A 177 -22.54 22.44 2.88
N ASP A 178 -23.79 22.78 3.17
CA ASP A 178 -24.85 21.79 3.36
C ASP A 178 -25.21 21.11 2.02
N LEU A 179 -24.94 19.83 1.93
CA LEU A 179 -25.26 18.99 0.78
C LEU A 179 -26.48 18.09 1.01
N SER A 180 -27.23 18.27 2.09
CA SER A 180 -28.43 17.46 2.39
C SER A 180 -29.50 17.51 1.29
N LYS A 181 -29.55 18.63 0.58
CA LYS A 181 -30.51 18.90 -0.50
C LYS A 181 -30.22 18.23 -1.84
N TYR A 182 -29.00 17.68 -2.02
CA TYR A 182 -28.60 17.01 -3.25
C TYR A 182 -28.80 15.51 -3.12
N LYS A 183 -29.41 14.89 -4.14
CA LYS A 183 -29.57 13.43 -4.22
C LYS A 183 -28.32 12.74 -4.74
#